data_2bbdb6d3e452908949d484d2bc0cfc07
#
_entry.id   2bbdb6d3e452908949d484d2bc0cfc07
#
_cell.length_a   1.000
_cell.length_b   1.000
_cell.length_c   1.000
_cell.angle_alpha   90.00
_cell.angle_beta   90.00
_cell.angle_gamma   90.00
#
_symmetry.space_group_name_H-M   'P 1'
#
loop_
_entity.id
_entity.type
_entity.pdbx_description
1 polymer ?
#
loop_
_entity_poly.entity_id
_entity_poly.type
_entity_poly.pdbx_seq_one_letter_code
_entity_poly.pdbx_strand_id
1 'polypeptide(L)'
;MKRKIKTSIYRPAKLKAAILIIHGMCEHRKRYDDFARFLCKNGYGVISYDQLGHGETRDDVFGYFGQNGWNNLISTANNLVSTLKNEFKDVPCYIFAHSMGSIVARSYIKQYDDRIDGLILSGAPCYQKGAGFARLYVDMICMVKGDKNTDKSLKNMIEGGFNRKIKDPKTSIDWLSFNEKNIENYANDPFCGGHFTNRGYHDLVTGLIDIHKANEYQCKNPRIPILFMAGEFDPCTGFAKGVEDSISVLKKAGYQDITTCIYHNSRHEILNDNDADKVYEDCLAWLDKRN
;
A
#
# COMPACT_ATOMS: atom_id res chain seq x y z
N MET A 1 -21.24 12.97 9.26
CA MET A 1 -21.63 11.98 8.21
C MET A 1 -20.54 10.93 8.08
N LYS A 2 -20.87 9.63 8.09
CA LYS A 2 -19.89 8.58 7.73
C LYS A 2 -19.57 8.73 6.24
N ARG A 3 -18.29 8.91 5.90
CA ARG A 3 -17.84 8.96 4.50
C ARG A 3 -18.19 7.66 3.79
N LYS A 4 -18.79 7.75 2.60
CA LYS A 4 -19.08 6.57 1.78
C LYS A 4 -17.81 6.18 1.02
N ILE A 5 -17.20 5.07 1.42
CA ILE A 5 -16.04 4.50 0.73
C ILE A 5 -16.46 4.03 -0.67
N LYS A 6 -15.73 4.47 -1.69
CA LYS A 6 -15.92 4.04 -3.08
C LYS A 6 -15.15 2.77 -3.34
N THR A 7 -15.83 1.78 -3.88
CA THR A 7 -15.29 0.45 -4.16
C THR A 7 -15.56 0.04 -5.61
N SER A 8 -14.69 -0.84 -6.14
CA SER A 8 -14.95 -1.62 -7.34
C SER A 8 -14.98 -3.09 -6.94
N ILE A 9 -15.95 -3.86 -7.44
CA ILE A 9 -16.15 -5.27 -7.10
C ILE A 9 -16.13 -6.10 -8.37
N TYR A 10 -15.27 -7.13 -8.40
CA TYR A 10 -15.11 -8.05 -9.52
C TYR A 10 -15.49 -9.45 -9.06
N ARG A 11 -16.49 -10.04 -9.71
CA ARG A 11 -17.07 -11.35 -9.36
C ARG A 11 -16.69 -12.38 -10.41
N PRO A 12 -15.90 -13.41 -10.07
CA PRO A 12 -15.53 -14.46 -10.99
C PRO A 12 -16.71 -15.41 -11.26
N ALA A 13 -16.71 -16.10 -12.41
CA ALA A 13 -17.69 -17.12 -12.71
C ALA A 13 -17.61 -18.35 -11.77
N LYS A 14 -16.39 -18.70 -11.34
CA LYS A 14 -16.13 -19.74 -10.33
C LYS A 14 -15.21 -19.16 -9.28
N LEU A 15 -15.68 -19.11 -8.05
CA LEU A 15 -14.97 -18.50 -6.92
C LEU A 15 -14.02 -19.51 -6.26
N LYS A 16 -12.73 -19.16 -6.13
CA LYS A 16 -11.69 -19.88 -5.38
C LYS A 16 -11.40 -19.19 -4.05
N ALA A 17 -11.17 -17.87 -4.08
CA ALA A 17 -10.82 -17.06 -2.93
C ALA A 17 -11.18 -15.60 -3.17
N ALA A 18 -11.03 -14.74 -2.16
CA ALA A 18 -11.34 -13.31 -2.24
C ALA A 18 -10.13 -12.44 -1.86
N ILE A 19 -9.99 -11.29 -2.53
CA ILE A 19 -8.84 -10.39 -2.36
C ILE A 19 -9.31 -8.96 -2.17
N LEU A 20 -8.83 -8.30 -1.10
CA LEU A 20 -8.95 -6.86 -0.90
C LEU A 20 -7.69 -6.18 -1.44
N ILE A 21 -7.82 -5.22 -2.35
CA ILE A 21 -6.72 -4.41 -2.87
C ILE A 21 -6.70 -3.06 -2.15
N ILE A 22 -5.55 -2.72 -1.55
CA ILE A 22 -5.27 -1.45 -0.86
C ILE A 22 -4.19 -0.70 -1.65
N HIS A 23 -4.58 0.40 -2.30
CA HIS A 23 -3.71 1.21 -3.14
C HIS A 23 -2.69 2.05 -2.36
N GLY A 24 -1.73 2.66 -3.04
CA GLY A 24 -0.68 3.48 -2.46
C GLY A 24 -1.05 4.95 -2.20
N MET A 25 -0.03 5.76 -1.94
CA MET A 25 -0.15 7.20 -1.74
C MET A 25 -0.36 7.92 -3.07
N CYS A 26 -1.22 8.94 -3.08
CA CYS A 26 -1.43 9.80 -4.26
C CYS A 26 -1.85 9.07 -5.53
N GLU A 27 -2.63 8.01 -5.36
CA GLU A 27 -3.25 7.24 -6.44
C GLU A 27 -4.67 6.80 -6.05
N HIS A 28 -5.29 5.89 -6.78
CA HIS A 28 -6.67 5.46 -6.55
C HIS A 28 -6.93 4.03 -7.05
N ARG A 29 -8.07 3.44 -6.63
CA ARG A 29 -8.47 2.05 -6.91
C ARG A 29 -8.47 1.64 -8.37
N LYS A 30 -8.84 2.55 -9.30
CA LYS A 30 -9.00 2.22 -10.73
C LYS A 30 -7.68 1.91 -11.43
N ARG A 31 -6.54 2.30 -10.85
CA ARG A 31 -5.22 1.91 -11.36
C ARG A 31 -4.92 0.42 -11.20
N TYR A 32 -5.76 -0.28 -10.44
CA TYR A 32 -5.68 -1.73 -10.21
C TYR A 32 -6.72 -2.51 -11.03
N ASP A 33 -7.49 -1.88 -11.92
CA ASP A 33 -8.59 -2.52 -12.65
C ASP A 33 -8.10 -3.69 -13.52
N ASP A 34 -6.97 -3.55 -14.21
CA ASP A 34 -6.41 -4.61 -15.06
C ASP A 34 -5.96 -5.81 -14.22
N PHE A 35 -5.26 -5.56 -13.13
CA PHE A 35 -4.85 -6.60 -12.18
C PHE A 35 -6.06 -7.29 -11.53
N ALA A 36 -7.06 -6.51 -11.11
CA ALA A 36 -8.30 -7.05 -10.53
C ALA A 36 -9.08 -7.92 -11.55
N ARG A 37 -9.14 -7.51 -12.82
CA ARG A 37 -9.75 -8.29 -13.90
C ARG A 37 -8.98 -9.57 -14.18
N PHE A 38 -7.64 -9.51 -14.16
CA PHE A 38 -6.80 -10.69 -14.31
C PHE A 38 -7.05 -11.70 -13.20
N LEU A 39 -7.06 -11.28 -11.94
CA LEU A 39 -7.38 -12.13 -10.79
C LEU A 39 -8.80 -12.69 -10.90
N CYS A 40 -9.77 -11.86 -11.29
CA CYS A 40 -11.17 -12.28 -11.45
C CYS A 40 -11.32 -13.36 -12.52
N LYS A 41 -10.65 -13.23 -13.67
CA LYS A 41 -10.63 -14.28 -14.73
C LYS A 41 -10.07 -15.62 -14.21
N ASN A 42 -9.18 -15.57 -13.23
CA ASN A 42 -8.54 -16.74 -12.62
C ASN A 42 -9.27 -17.28 -11.37
N GLY A 43 -10.49 -16.79 -11.08
CA GLY A 43 -11.33 -17.33 -10.02
C GLY A 43 -11.26 -16.60 -8.69
N TYR A 44 -10.67 -15.40 -8.63
CA TYR A 44 -10.57 -14.61 -7.42
C TYR A 44 -11.63 -13.50 -7.39
N GLY A 45 -12.46 -13.47 -6.33
CA GLY A 45 -13.32 -12.32 -6.06
C GLY A 45 -12.48 -11.15 -5.59
N VAL A 46 -12.66 -9.96 -6.19
CA VAL A 46 -11.81 -8.81 -5.84
C VAL A 46 -12.65 -7.62 -5.41
N ILE A 47 -12.25 -6.97 -4.32
CA ILE A 47 -12.68 -5.62 -3.94
C ILE A 47 -11.46 -4.71 -3.94
N SER A 48 -11.48 -3.64 -4.74
CA SER A 48 -10.57 -2.51 -4.61
C SER A 48 -11.35 -1.28 -4.11
N TYR A 49 -10.68 -0.38 -3.40
CA TYR A 49 -11.35 0.80 -2.85
C TYR A 49 -10.45 2.03 -2.84
N ASP A 50 -11.05 3.21 -2.90
CA ASP A 50 -10.33 4.45 -2.66
C ASP A 50 -10.19 4.68 -1.15
N GLN A 51 -8.97 4.77 -0.67
CA GLN A 51 -8.68 5.08 0.72
C GLN A 51 -9.21 6.48 1.10
N LEU A 52 -9.40 6.74 2.38
CA LEU A 52 -9.78 8.07 2.86
C LEU A 52 -8.84 9.12 2.29
N GLY A 53 -9.39 10.24 1.85
CA GLY A 53 -8.63 11.34 1.26
C GLY A 53 -8.13 11.11 -0.18
N HIS A 54 -8.48 9.98 -0.82
CA HIS A 54 -8.05 9.62 -2.17
C HIS A 54 -9.23 9.38 -3.12
N GLY A 55 -8.93 9.44 -4.42
CA GLY A 55 -9.86 9.10 -5.48
C GLY A 55 -11.23 9.76 -5.31
N GLU A 56 -12.29 8.98 -5.52
CA GLU A 56 -13.68 9.42 -5.35
C GLU A 56 -14.18 9.34 -3.88
N THR A 57 -13.37 8.82 -2.96
CA THR A 57 -13.64 8.82 -1.50
C THR A 57 -13.17 10.10 -0.83
N ARG A 58 -12.33 10.91 -1.48
CA ARG A 58 -11.87 12.19 -0.92
C ARG A 58 -13.06 13.14 -0.68
N ASP A 59 -12.95 13.91 0.40
CA ASP A 59 -13.74 15.12 0.56
C ASP A 59 -13.10 16.26 -0.25
N ASP A 60 -13.45 17.52 0.07
CA ASP A 60 -12.91 18.71 -0.61
C ASP A 60 -11.37 18.83 -0.51
N VAL A 61 -10.73 18.12 0.44
CA VAL A 61 -9.31 18.22 0.72
C VAL A 61 -8.62 16.87 0.46
N PHE A 62 -7.73 16.84 -0.54
CA PHE A 62 -6.93 15.66 -0.86
C PHE A 62 -5.96 15.30 0.28
N GLY A 63 -5.81 14.00 0.56
CA GLY A 63 -4.86 13.49 1.54
C GLY A 63 -5.16 13.86 2.99
N TYR A 64 -6.44 14.10 3.33
CA TYR A 64 -6.92 14.23 4.71
C TYR A 64 -7.73 13.01 5.13
N PHE A 65 -7.24 12.26 6.12
CA PHE A 65 -7.87 11.00 6.57
C PHE A 65 -8.76 11.17 7.81
N GLY A 66 -8.95 12.39 8.30
CA GLY A 66 -9.69 12.72 9.52
C GLY A 66 -8.76 13.00 10.71
N GLN A 67 -9.33 13.29 11.89
CA GLN A 67 -8.56 13.63 13.09
C GLN A 67 -7.69 12.46 13.58
N ASN A 68 -8.19 11.22 13.49
CA ASN A 68 -7.50 9.98 13.86
C ASN A 68 -7.11 9.20 12.58
N GLY A 69 -6.50 9.91 11.63
CA GLY A 69 -6.42 9.49 10.25
C GLY A 69 -5.80 8.11 10.06
N TRP A 70 -4.67 7.81 10.73
CA TRP A 70 -4.04 6.49 10.61
C TRP A 70 -4.95 5.36 11.10
N ASN A 71 -5.56 5.51 12.28
CA ASN A 71 -6.51 4.53 12.79
C ASN A 71 -7.78 4.41 11.94
N ASN A 72 -8.20 5.51 11.31
CA ASN A 72 -9.32 5.48 10.38
C ASN A 72 -9.01 4.65 9.13
N LEU A 73 -7.78 4.71 8.59
CA LEU A 73 -7.34 3.88 7.47
C LEU A 73 -7.36 2.40 7.84
N ILE A 74 -6.81 2.02 9.00
CA ILE A 74 -6.82 0.64 9.50
C ILE A 74 -8.25 0.14 9.73
N SER A 75 -9.09 0.95 10.38
CA SER A 75 -10.50 0.62 10.63
C SER A 75 -11.29 0.45 9.34
N THR A 76 -11.01 1.28 8.33
CA THR A 76 -11.62 1.17 7.00
C THR A 76 -11.22 -0.16 6.33
N ALA A 77 -9.94 -0.51 6.36
CA ALA A 77 -9.47 -1.80 5.85
C ALA A 77 -10.15 -2.98 6.57
N ASN A 78 -10.28 -2.92 7.90
CA ASN A 78 -10.97 -3.94 8.69
C ASN A 78 -12.46 -4.08 8.33
N ASN A 79 -13.16 -2.98 8.12
CA ASN A 79 -14.55 -2.98 7.66
C ASN A 79 -14.68 -3.58 6.25
N LEU A 80 -13.72 -3.29 5.37
CA LEU A 80 -13.71 -3.81 4.01
C LEU A 80 -13.34 -5.29 3.94
N VAL A 81 -12.50 -5.81 4.83
CA VAL A 81 -12.30 -7.25 5.02
C VAL A 81 -13.62 -7.92 5.43
N SER A 82 -14.41 -7.31 6.32
CA SER A 82 -15.75 -7.82 6.65
C SER A 82 -16.70 -7.79 5.46
N THR A 83 -16.65 -6.71 4.67
CA THR A 83 -17.44 -6.58 3.43
C THR A 83 -17.03 -7.65 2.41
N LEU A 84 -15.72 -7.88 2.24
CA LEU A 84 -15.17 -8.91 1.33
C LEU A 84 -15.67 -10.29 1.72
N LYS A 85 -15.61 -10.66 3.01
CA LYS A 85 -16.10 -11.94 3.54
C LYS A 85 -17.62 -12.11 3.41
N ASN A 86 -18.37 -11.02 3.50
CA ASN A 86 -19.82 -11.06 3.29
C ASN A 86 -20.20 -11.19 1.82
N GLU A 87 -19.44 -10.54 0.92
CA GLU A 87 -19.65 -10.60 -0.53
C GLU A 87 -19.24 -11.95 -1.11
N PHE A 88 -18.10 -12.49 -0.66
CA PHE A 88 -17.51 -13.73 -1.12
C PHE A 88 -17.42 -14.73 0.05
N LYS A 89 -18.54 -15.40 0.30
CA LYS A 89 -18.68 -16.31 1.47
C LYS A 89 -17.90 -17.61 1.29
N ASP A 90 -17.48 -18.16 2.41
CA ASP A 90 -16.95 -19.54 2.54
C ASP A 90 -15.69 -19.80 1.70
N VAL A 91 -14.87 -18.77 1.46
CA VAL A 91 -13.60 -18.88 0.75
C VAL A 91 -12.49 -18.15 1.50
N PRO A 92 -11.21 -18.53 1.28
CA PRO A 92 -10.07 -17.82 1.82
C PRO A 92 -10.04 -16.33 1.43
N CYS A 93 -9.55 -15.50 2.34
CA CYS A 93 -9.54 -14.04 2.22
C CYS A 93 -8.13 -13.47 2.30
N TYR A 94 -7.68 -12.80 1.26
CA TYR A 94 -6.35 -12.22 1.14
C TYR A 94 -6.39 -10.69 1.10
N ILE A 95 -5.26 -10.06 1.45
CA ILE A 95 -5.02 -8.64 1.19
C ILE A 95 -3.84 -8.51 0.22
N PHE A 96 -4.03 -7.75 -0.86
CA PHE A 96 -2.95 -7.20 -1.69
C PHE A 96 -2.82 -5.70 -1.37
N ALA A 97 -1.63 -5.25 -1.00
CA ALA A 97 -1.43 -3.87 -0.58
C ALA A 97 -0.15 -3.28 -1.17
N HIS A 98 -0.27 -2.10 -1.80
CA HIS A 98 0.85 -1.42 -2.44
C HIS A 98 1.29 -0.17 -1.67
N SER A 99 2.60 0.05 -1.57
CA SER A 99 3.20 1.29 -1.05
C SER A 99 2.62 1.71 0.31
N MET A 100 2.02 2.90 0.44
CA MET A 100 1.30 3.33 1.65
C MET A 100 0.25 2.29 2.08
N GLY A 101 -0.46 1.66 1.13
CA GLY A 101 -1.40 0.58 1.43
C GLY A 101 -0.74 -0.58 2.17
N SER A 102 0.53 -0.89 1.86
CA SER A 102 1.29 -1.91 2.58
C SER A 102 1.65 -1.51 4.02
N ILE A 103 1.80 -0.19 4.30
CA ILE A 103 1.94 0.30 5.66
C ILE A 103 0.63 0.09 6.42
N VAL A 104 -0.51 0.44 5.80
CA VAL A 104 -1.85 0.20 6.37
C VAL A 104 -2.06 -1.29 6.65
N ALA A 105 -1.72 -2.16 5.69
CA ALA A 105 -1.86 -3.62 5.85
C ALA A 105 -0.95 -4.21 6.94
N ARG A 106 0.29 -3.72 7.06
CA ARG A 106 1.19 -4.11 8.16
C ARG A 106 0.68 -3.64 9.53
N SER A 107 0.14 -2.41 9.63
CA SER A 107 -0.53 -1.95 10.85
C SER A 107 -1.81 -2.76 11.13
N TYR A 108 -2.55 -3.15 10.09
CA TYR A 108 -3.75 -3.98 10.21
C TYR A 108 -3.43 -5.35 10.84
N ILE A 109 -2.42 -6.07 10.36
CA ILE A 109 -2.07 -7.40 10.89
C ILE A 109 -1.53 -7.35 12.33
N LYS A 110 -1.14 -6.20 12.86
CA LYS A 110 -0.78 -6.08 14.29
C LYS A 110 -1.90 -6.57 15.21
N GLN A 111 -3.17 -6.45 14.78
CA GLN A 111 -4.35 -6.77 15.59
C GLN A 111 -5.29 -7.79 14.95
N TYR A 112 -5.28 -7.93 13.62
CA TYR A 112 -6.30 -8.61 12.84
C TYR A 112 -5.73 -9.67 11.88
N ASP A 113 -4.52 -10.18 12.14
CA ASP A 113 -3.88 -11.20 11.31
C ASP A 113 -4.63 -12.54 11.27
N ASP A 114 -5.48 -12.79 12.28
CA ASP A 114 -6.40 -13.94 12.37
C ASP A 114 -7.67 -13.78 11.50
N ARG A 115 -7.83 -12.64 10.82
CA ARG A 115 -8.99 -12.36 9.96
C ARG A 115 -8.75 -12.56 8.48
N ILE A 116 -7.53 -12.85 8.08
CA ILE A 116 -7.13 -13.06 6.69
C ILE A 116 -6.28 -14.32 6.56
N ASP A 117 -6.26 -14.92 5.38
CA ASP A 117 -5.57 -16.17 5.09
C ASP A 117 -4.22 -15.92 4.38
N GLY A 118 -3.90 -14.68 4.03
CA GLY A 118 -2.60 -14.29 3.51
C GLY A 118 -2.50 -12.81 3.16
N LEU A 119 -1.25 -12.34 3.06
CA LEU A 119 -0.91 -10.94 2.82
C LEU A 119 0.13 -10.80 1.71
N ILE A 120 -0.15 -9.96 0.72
CA ILE A 120 0.76 -9.62 -0.37
C ILE A 120 1.12 -8.14 -0.25
N LEU A 121 2.41 -7.84 -0.15
CA LEU A 121 2.95 -6.51 0.05
C LEU A 121 3.79 -6.12 -1.18
N SER A 122 3.28 -5.20 -1.98
CA SER A 122 3.92 -4.69 -3.19
C SER A 122 4.57 -3.34 -2.90
N GLY A 123 5.84 -3.16 -3.29
CA GLY A 123 6.55 -1.90 -3.13
C GLY A 123 6.55 -1.39 -1.67
N ALA A 124 6.70 -2.30 -0.70
CA ALA A 124 6.53 -2.00 0.71
C ALA A 124 7.61 -1.06 1.24
N PRO A 125 7.27 0.18 1.72
CA PRO A 125 8.25 1.13 2.21
C PRO A 125 9.06 0.57 3.39
N CYS A 126 10.39 0.79 3.34
CA CYS A 126 11.30 0.43 4.43
C CYS A 126 11.37 1.54 5.49
N TYR A 127 12.02 1.22 6.62
CA TYR A 127 12.28 2.20 7.67
C TYR A 127 13.22 3.30 7.17
N GLN A 128 12.82 4.53 7.42
CA GLN A 128 13.66 5.70 7.15
C GLN A 128 14.31 6.16 8.45
N LYS A 129 15.65 6.12 8.50
CA LYS A 129 16.42 6.70 9.60
C LYS A 129 16.03 8.16 9.74
N GLY A 130 15.62 8.58 10.94
CA GLY A 130 15.14 9.94 11.17
C GLY A 130 13.62 10.12 11.16
N ALA A 131 12.83 9.05 10.96
CA ALA A 131 11.37 9.13 10.99
C ALA A 131 10.83 9.77 12.29
N GLY A 132 11.48 9.56 13.43
CA GLY A 132 11.12 10.22 14.69
C GLY A 132 11.29 11.75 14.64
N PHE A 133 12.38 12.26 14.04
CA PHE A 133 12.57 13.70 13.83
C PHE A 133 11.60 14.25 12.79
N ALA A 134 11.36 13.49 11.70
CA ALA A 134 10.35 13.84 10.71
C ALA A 134 8.97 14.02 11.36
N ARG A 135 8.61 13.16 12.31
CA ARG A 135 7.35 13.25 13.05
C ARG A 135 7.26 14.56 13.85
N LEU A 136 8.29 14.91 14.61
CA LEU A 136 8.33 16.16 15.38
C LEU A 136 8.21 17.39 14.45
N TYR A 137 8.89 17.37 13.32
CA TYR A 137 8.80 18.45 12.32
C TYR A 137 7.38 18.58 11.76
N VAL A 138 6.74 17.46 11.40
CA VAL A 138 5.36 17.48 10.91
C VAL A 138 4.38 17.96 11.99
N ASP A 139 4.56 17.58 13.24
CA ASP A 139 3.75 18.04 14.37
C ASP A 139 3.83 19.57 14.51
N MET A 140 5.04 20.13 14.39
CA MET A 140 5.25 21.57 14.42
C MET A 140 4.54 22.28 13.26
N ILE A 141 4.65 21.73 12.04
CA ILE A 141 3.97 22.29 10.86
C ILE A 141 2.44 22.23 11.02
N CYS A 142 1.88 21.13 11.54
CA CYS A 142 0.45 21.01 11.84
C CYS A 142 0.00 22.08 12.84
N MET A 143 0.78 22.31 13.89
CA MET A 143 0.49 23.31 14.93
C MET A 143 0.52 24.74 14.38
N VAL A 144 1.52 25.08 13.57
CA VAL A 144 1.72 26.45 13.08
C VAL A 144 0.86 26.78 11.86
N LYS A 145 0.75 25.83 10.91
CA LYS A 145 0.10 26.04 9.61
C LYS A 145 -1.28 25.36 9.50
N GLY A 146 -1.69 24.57 10.50
CA GLY A 146 -2.97 23.89 10.55
C GLY A 146 -2.99 22.55 9.81
N ASP A 147 -3.86 21.67 10.26
CA ASP A 147 -3.96 20.26 9.85
C ASP A 147 -4.34 20.05 8.37
N LYS A 148 -5.27 20.87 7.86
CA LYS A 148 -5.85 20.73 6.52
C LYS A 148 -5.10 21.47 5.44
N ASN A 149 -4.13 22.30 5.81
CA ASN A 149 -3.28 22.98 4.85
C ASN A 149 -2.21 22.01 4.30
N THR A 150 -1.59 22.40 3.19
CA THR A 150 -0.50 21.66 2.55
C THR A 150 0.81 22.43 2.67
N ASP A 151 1.89 21.73 3.00
CA ASP A 151 3.22 22.31 3.03
C ASP A 151 4.18 21.56 2.09
N LYS A 152 4.76 22.28 1.13
CA LYS A 152 5.68 21.69 0.14
C LYS A 152 6.93 21.06 0.78
N SER A 153 7.37 21.55 1.96
CA SER A 153 8.53 20.99 2.64
C SER A 153 8.29 19.55 3.10
N LEU A 154 7.05 19.23 3.51
CA LEU A 154 6.67 17.88 3.92
C LEU A 154 6.70 16.90 2.75
N LYS A 155 6.17 17.31 1.56
CA LYS A 155 6.31 16.49 0.35
C LYS A 155 7.77 16.24 0.01
N ASN A 156 8.58 17.29 -0.03
CA ASN A 156 10.00 17.16 -0.35
C ASN A 156 10.75 16.29 0.65
N MET A 157 10.40 16.34 1.93
CA MET A 157 10.99 15.50 2.97
C MET A 157 10.65 14.01 2.75
N ILE A 158 9.40 13.69 2.39
CA ILE A 158 8.92 12.31 2.24
C ILE A 158 9.30 11.72 0.87
N GLU A 159 9.06 12.45 -0.21
CA GLU A 159 9.18 11.94 -1.59
C GLU A 159 10.47 12.42 -2.30
N GLY A 160 10.98 13.57 -1.93
CA GLY A 160 12.08 14.24 -2.66
C GLY A 160 13.41 13.48 -2.68
N GLY A 161 13.57 12.47 -1.82
CA GLY A 161 14.74 11.58 -1.80
C GLY A 161 14.68 10.45 -2.82
N PHE A 162 13.50 10.05 -3.28
CA PHE A 162 13.34 8.86 -4.13
C PHE A 162 13.91 9.11 -5.54
N ASN A 163 13.51 10.20 -6.16
CA ASN A 163 13.95 10.51 -7.53
C ASN A 163 15.45 10.86 -7.64
N ARG A 164 16.08 11.32 -6.53
CA ARG A 164 17.53 11.56 -6.48
C ARG A 164 18.37 10.29 -6.65
N LYS A 165 17.78 9.13 -6.41
CA LYS A 165 18.44 7.82 -6.58
C LYS A 165 18.29 7.26 -8.00
N ILE A 166 17.54 7.96 -8.86
CA ILE A 166 17.37 7.59 -10.27
C ILE A 166 18.44 8.29 -11.11
N LYS A 167 19.13 7.52 -11.93
CA LYS A 167 20.12 8.06 -12.87
C LYS A 167 19.38 8.78 -14.00
N ASP A 168 19.77 10.03 -14.27
CA ASP A 168 19.25 10.88 -15.36
C ASP A 168 17.71 10.94 -15.43
N PRO A 169 17.02 11.37 -14.34
CA PRO A 169 15.57 11.40 -14.32
C PRO A 169 15.02 12.46 -15.28
N LYS A 170 14.01 12.09 -16.08
CA LYS A 170 13.31 12.98 -17.02
C LYS A 170 12.18 13.76 -16.33
N THR A 171 11.58 13.17 -15.32
CA THR A 171 10.46 13.76 -14.55
C THR A 171 10.72 13.67 -13.05
N SER A 172 9.87 14.32 -12.24
CA SER A 172 9.95 14.25 -10.77
C SER A 172 9.43 12.94 -10.19
N ILE A 173 8.88 12.05 -11.01
CA ILE A 173 8.21 10.80 -10.61
C ILE A 173 8.78 9.55 -11.28
N ASP A 174 9.93 9.64 -11.94
CA ASP A 174 10.55 8.50 -12.61
C ASP A 174 10.87 7.33 -11.66
N TRP A 175 11.00 7.62 -10.36
CA TRP A 175 11.18 6.58 -9.36
C TRP A 175 10.01 5.59 -9.26
N LEU A 176 8.84 5.93 -9.84
CA LEU A 176 7.67 5.05 -9.85
C LEU A 176 7.85 3.88 -10.82
N SER A 177 8.42 4.10 -12.02
CA SER A 177 8.41 3.08 -13.08
C SER A 177 9.48 3.33 -14.14
N PHE A 178 9.96 2.28 -14.79
CA PHE A 178 10.71 2.36 -16.05
C PHE A 178 9.79 2.57 -17.26
N ASN A 179 8.52 2.19 -17.15
CA ASN A 179 7.53 2.32 -18.21
C ASN A 179 7.10 3.78 -18.36
N GLU A 180 7.60 4.46 -19.40
CA GLU A 180 7.30 5.87 -19.68
C GLU A 180 5.79 6.13 -19.83
N LYS A 181 5.05 5.18 -20.43
CA LYS A 181 3.60 5.30 -20.57
C LYS A 181 2.89 5.27 -19.21
N ASN A 182 3.37 4.46 -18.26
CA ASN A 182 2.84 4.48 -16.89
C ASN A 182 3.10 5.82 -16.22
N ILE A 183 4.32 6.40 -16.38
CA ILE A 183 4.65 7.73 -15.88
C ILE A 183 3.73 8.80 -16.47
N GLU A 184 3.51 8.77 -17.79
CA GLU A 184 2.60 9.69 -18.48
C GLU A 184 1.15 9.53 -17.99
N ASN A 185 0.64 8.30 -17.88
CA ASN A 185 -0.69 8.02 -17.35
C ASN A 185 -0.86 8.54 -15.92
N TYR A 186 0.13 8.32 -15.06
CA TYR A 186 0.10 8.82 -13.68
C TYR A 186 0.10 10.36 -13.63
N ALA A 187 0.93 11.02 -14.45
CA ALA A 187 1.05 12.48 -14.48
C ALA A 187 -0.22 13.17 -15.00
N ASN A 188 -0.94 12.53 -15.92
CA ASN A 188 -2.17 13.05 -16.54
C ASN A 188 -3.45 12.67 -15.77
N ASP A 189 -3.38 11.78 -14.78
CA ASP A 189 -4.54 11.36 -14.01
C ASP A 189 -4.89 12.39 -12.92
N PRO A 190 -6.09 13.00 -12.94
CA PRO A 190 -6.49 14.03 -11.97
C PRO A 190 -6.64 13.51 -10.53
N PHE A 191 -6.61 12.21 -10.32
CA PHE A 191 -6.64 11.58 -9.01
C PHE A 191 -5.26 11.12 -8.52
N CYS A 192 -4.20 11.32 -9.32
CA CYS A 192 -2.82 10.98 -9.00
C CYS A 192 -1.97 12.22 -8.70
N GLY A 193 -0.83 12.03 -8.06
CA GLY A 193 0.22 13.06 -7.89
C GLY A 193 -0.11 14.22 -6.95
N GLY A 194 -1.23 14.18 -6.24
CA GLY A 194 -1.64 15.22 -5.31
C GLY A 194 -0.69 15.44 -4.12
N HIS A 195 -0.94 16.48 -3.34
CA HIS A 195 -0.22 16.76 -2.09
C HIS A 195 -1.10 16.41 -0.91
N PHE A 196 -0.56 15.65 0.05
CA PHE A 196 -1.27 15.42 1.31
C PHE A 196 -1.39 16.72 2.11
N THR A 197 -2.41 16.77 2.96
CA THR A 197 -2.45 17.77 4.02
C THR A 197 -1.32 17.55 5.02
N ASN A 198 -1.02 18.56 5.83
CA ASN A 198 -0.03 18.43 6.90
C ASN A 198 -0.39 17.24 7.82
N ARG A 199 -1.68 17.08 8.17
CA ARG A 199 -2.15 15.94 8.96
C ARG A 199 -2.02 14.61 8.22
N GLY A 200 -2.22 14.57 6.90
CA GLY A 200 -2.02 13.36 6.10
C GLY A 200 -0.57 12.88 6.13
N TYR A 201 0.40 13.80 6.02
CA TYR A 201 1.82 13.46 6.20
C TYR A 201 2.15 13.02 7.63
N HIS A 202 1.56 13.67 8.64
CA HIS A 202 1.65 13.24 10.04
C HIS A 202 1.21 11.78 10.20
N ASP A 203 0.05 11.44 9.63
CA ASP A 203 -0.53 10.10 9.73
C ASP A 203 0.33 9.07 8.99
N LEU A 204 0.87 9.41 7.81
CA LEU A 204 1.78 8.56 7.05
C LEU A 204 3.07 8.24 7.84
N VAL A 205 3.71 9.27 8.43
CA VAL A 205 4.91 9.09 9.26
C VAL A 205 4.60 8.29 10.51
N THR A 206 3.41 8.49 11.10
CA THR A 206 2.93 7.69 12.23
C THR A 206 2.86 6.22 11.87
N GLY A 207 2.23 5.89 10.73
CA GLY A 207 2.13 4.52 10.26
C GLY A 207 3.50 3.91 9.96
N LEU A 208 4.40 4.67 9.32
CA LEU A 208 5.75 4.19 9.04
C LEU A 208 6.53 3.85 10.31
N ILE A 209 6.40 4.65 11.37
CA ILE A 209 7.01 4.36 12.69
C ILE A 209 6.31 3.15 13.32
N ASP A 210 4.98 3.09 13.25
CA ASP A 210 4.17 2.05 13.89
C ASP A 210 4.55 0.64 13.40
N ILE A 211 4.67 0.43 12.10
CA ILE A 211 4.95 -0.90 11.52
C ILE A 211 6.34 -1.46 11.90
N HIS A 212 7.26 -0.64 12.40
CA HIS A 212 8.60 -1.06 12.80
C HIS A 212 8.72 -1.43 14.28
N LYS A 213 7.65 -1.31 15.03
CA LYS A 213 7.58 -1.73 16.45
C LYS A 213 7.18 -3.19 16.54
N ALA A 214 8.13 -4.09 16.36
CA ALA A 214 7.89 -5.54 16.31
C ALA A 214 7.17 -6.09 17.55
N ASN A 215 7.44 -5.53 18.73
CA ASN A 215 6.84 -5.93 20.00
C ASN A 215 5.36 -5.51 20.16
N GLU A 216 4.82 -4.70 19.26
CA GLU A 216 3.41 -4.30 19.30
C GLU A 216 2.50 -5.17 18.41
N TYR A 217 3.06 -6.14 17.66
CA TYR A 217 2.28 -7.12 16.92
C TYR A 217 1.75 -8.21 17.85
N GLN A 218 0.44 -8.46 17.82
CA GLN A 218 -0.16 -9.53 18.64
C GLN A 218 0.19 -10.92 18.11
N CYS A 219 0.45 -11.04 16.81
CA CYS A 219 0.84 -12.27 16.11
C CYS A 219 -0.02 -13.48 16.50
N LYS A 220 -1.34 -13.36 16.33
CA LYS A 220 -2.31 -14.43 16.64
C LYS A 220 -2.21 -15.58 15.64
N ASN A 221 -1.81 -15.28 14.40
CA ASN A 221 -1.56 -16.25 13.33
C ASN A 221 -0.10 -16.19 12.85
N PRO A 222 0.85 -16.83 13.57
CA PRO A 222 2.27 -16.81 13.20
C PRO A 222 2.59 -17.43 11.84
N ARG A 223 1.69 -18.28 11.32
CA ARG A 223 1.87 -18.99 10.04
C ARG A 223 1.12 -18.36 8.89
N ILE A 224 0.51 -17.18 9.08
CA ILE A 224 -0.08 -16.48 7.94
C ILE A 224 0.96 -16.30 6.85
N PRO A 225 0.71 -16.73 5.61
CA PRO A 225 1.65 -16.55 4.52
C PRO A 225 1.72 -15.07 4.14
N ILE A 226 2.95 -14.54 4.04
CA ILE A 226 3.23 -13.16 3.65
C ILE A 226 4.18 -13.17 2.44
N LEU A 227 3.77 -12.50 1.36
CA LEU A 227 4.59 -12.30 0.16
C LEU A 227 5.04 -10.85 0.06
N PHE A 228 6.35 -10.62 -0.04
CA PHE A 228 6.91 -9.34 -0.47
C PHE A 228 7.20 -9.36 -1.97
N MET A 229 6.69 -8.38 -2.72
CA MET A 229 6.94 -8.18 -4.14
C MET A 229 7.53 -6.79 -4.33
N ALA A 230 8.72 -6.68 -4.92
CA ALA A 230 9.40 -5.39 -5.07
C ALA A 230 10.21 -5.32 -6.36
N GLY A 231 10.26 -4.13 -6.97
CA GLY A 231 11.22 -3.85 -8.03
C GLY A 231 12.64 -3.74 -7.47
N GLU A 232 13.64 -4.27 -8.20
CA GLU A 232 15.05 -4.18 -7.81
C GLU A 232 15.51 -2.73 -7.66
N PHE A 233 14.96 -1.84 -8.50
CA PHE A 233 15.32 -0.42 -8.56
C PHE A 233 14.34 0.48 -7.81
N ASP A 234 13.57 -0.06 -6.86
CA ASP A 234 12.63 0.72 -6.06
C ASP A 234 13.34 1.45 -4.90
N PRO A 235 13.47 2.80 -4.95
CA PRO A 235 14.10 3.55 -3.87
C PRO A 235 13.21 3.68 -2.63
N CYS A 236 11.90 3.48 -2.74
CA CYS A 236 10.95 3.56 -1.64
C CYS A 236 11.05 2.35 -0.71
N THR A 237 11.23 1.16 -1.28
CA THR A 237 11.51 -0.06 -0.50
C THR A 237 12.89 -0.06 0.14
N GLY A 238 13.79 0.85 -0.27
CA GLY A 238 15.19 0.85 0.13
C GLY A 238 16.01 -0.25 -0.55
N PHE A 239 15.56 -0.70 -1.71
CA PHE A 239 16.15 -1.79 -2.49
C PHE A 239 16.11 -3.12 -1.72
N ALA A 240 16.87 -4.12 -2.13
CA ALA A 240 16.90 -5.44 -1.48
C ALA A 240 17.12 -5.36 0.03
N LYS A 241 18.04 -4.50 0.50
CA LYS A 241 18.33 -4.35 1.92
C LYS A 241 17.13 -3.86 2.73
N GLY A 242 16.37 -2.91 2.21
CA GLY A 242 15.20 -2.38 2.92
C GLY A 242 14.03 -3.38 2.95
N VAL A 243 13.92 -4.24 1.93
CA VAL A 243 12.99 -5.39 1.94
C VAL A 243 13.40 -6.38 3.03
N GLU A 244 14.69 -6.74 3.14
CA GLU A 244 15.22 -7.61 4.19
C GLU A 244 14.98 -7.04 5.60
N ASP A 245 15.20 -5.73 5.79
CA ASP A 245 14.92 -5.04 7.05
C ASP A 245 13.43 -5.13 7.43
N SER A 246 12.54 -4.93 6.45
CA SER A 246 11.08 -5.05 6.66
C SER A 246 10.67 -6.49 7.04
N ILE A 247 11.24 -7.49 6.39
CA ILE A 247 11.05 -8.91 6.71
C ILE A 247 11.58 -9.23 8.11
N SER A 248 12.74 -8.68 8.48
CA SER A 248 13.32 -8.88 9.81
C SER A 248 12.40 -8.38 10.94
N VAL A 249 11.70 -7.26 10.72
CA VAL A 249 10.70 -6.75 11.68
C VAL A 249 9.56 -7.76 11.86
N LEU A 250 8.98 -8.28 10.78
CA LEU A 250 7.88 -9.26 10.85
C LEU A 250 8.34 -10.60 11.47
N LYS A 251 9.55 -11.06 11.16
CA LYS A 251 10.12 -12.24 11.81
C LYS A 251 10.30 -12.04 13.31
N LYS A 252 10.79 -10.86 13.74
CA LYS A 252 10.90 -10.49 15.16
C LYS A 252 9.53 -10.40 15.83
N ALA A 253 8.50 -10.04 15.10
CA ALA A 253 7.11 -10.03 15.58
C ALA A 253 6.51 -11.43 15.72
N GLY A 254 7.15 -12.48 15.16
CA GLY A 254 6.74 -13.89 15.29
C GLY A 254 6.24 -14.54 14.00
N TYR A 255 6.14 -13.82 12.87
CA TYR A 255 5.69 -14.39 11.60
C TYR A 255 6.75 -15.29 10.95
N GLN A 256 6.34 -16.47 10.48
CA GLN A 256 7.24 -17.57 10.07
C GLN A 256 7.21 -17.84 8.55
N ASP A 257 6.07 -17.69 7.87
CA ASP A 257 5.92 -17.96 6.44
C ASP A 257 6.00 -16.65 5.64
N ILE A 258 7.25 -16.23 5.33
CA ILE A 258 7.51 -15.01 4.57
C ILE A 258 8.34 -15.36 3.33
N THR A 259 7.80 -15.02 2.16
CA THR A 259 8.45 -15.21 0.86
C THR A 259 8.69 -13.87 0.15
N THR A 260 9.59 -13.85 -0.83
CA THR A 260 9.98 -12.62 -1.54
C THR A 260 10.13 -12.88 -3.03
N CYS A 261 9.61 -11.96 -3.87
CA CYS A 261 9.87 -11.89 -5.29
C CYS A 261 10.47 -10.51 -5.63
N ILE A 262 11.61 -10.49 -6.30
CA ILE A 262 12.28 -9.26 -6.78
C ILE A 262 12.25 -9.24 -8.30
N TYR A 263 11.87 -8.10 -8.88
CA TYR A 263 11.70 -7.89 -10.32
C TYR A 263 12.80 -6.98 -10.86
N HIS A 264 13.63 -7.54 -11.76
CA HIS A 264 14.89 -6.92 -12.21
C HIS A 264 14.71 -5.76 -13.20
N ASN A 265 13.54 -5.61 -13.83
CA ASN A 265 13.22 -4.51 -14.75
C ASN A 265 12.11 -3.63 -14.20
N SER A 266 12.00 -3.53 -12.87
CA SER A 266 10.93 -2.77 -12.23
C SER A 266 11.45 -1.82 -11.15
N ARG A 267 10.77 -0.70 -11.03
CA ARG A 267 10.86 0.26 -9.93
C ARG A 267 9.70 0.04 -8.94
N HIS A 268 9.06 1.12 -8.48
CA HIS A 268 8.07 1.07 -7.40
C HIS A 268 6.74 0.41 -7.80
N GLU A 269 6.18 0.81 -8.95
CA GLU A 269 4.85 0.38 -9.40
C GLU A 269 4.92 -0.90 -10.25
N ILE A 270 5.33 -2.00 -9.65
CA ILE A 270 5.60 -3.28 -10.33
C ILE A 270 4.43 -3.83 -11.15
N LEU A 271 3.18 -3.50 -10.80
CA LEU A 271 1.98 -3.91 -11.57
C LEU A 271 1.83 -3.15 -12.90
N ASN A 272 2.55 -2.06 -13.09
CA ASN A 272 2.46 -1.17 -14.25
C ASN A 272 3.83 -0.96 -14.92
N ASP A 273 4.87 -1.65 -14.47
CA ASP A 273 6.23 -1.56 -14.97
C ASP A 273 6.54 -2.64 -16.03
N ASN A 274 7.78 -2.76 -16.46
CA ASN A 274 8.19 -3.67 -17.54
C ASN A 274 8.01 -5.16 -17.21
N ASP A 275 8.04 -5.54 -15.92
CA ASP A 275 7.81 -6.91 -15.45
C ASP A 275 6.33 -7.21 -15.10
N ALA A 276 5.38 -6.35 -15.45
CA ALA A 276 3.98 -6.43 -15.00
C ALA A 276 3.34 -7.81 -15.24
N ASP A 277 3.50 -8.39 -16.42
CA ASP A 277 2.93 -9.71 -16.74
C ASP A 277 3.47 -10.79 -15.80
N LYS A 278 4.80 -10.78 -15.56
CA LYS A 278 5.44 -11.70 -14.63
C LYS A 278 4.97 -11.48 -13.18
N VAL A 279 4.76 -10.24 -12.78
CA VAL A 279 4.23 -9.89 -11.45
C VAL A 279 2.82 -10.48 -11.25
N TYR A 280 1.97 -10.37 -12.28
CA TYR A 280 0.62 -10.94 -12.28
C TYR A 280 0.65 -12.46 -12.14
N GLU A 281 1.47 -13.13 -12.93
CA GLU A 281 1.63 -14.59 -12.93
C GLU A 281 2.21 -15.11 -11.61
N ASP A 282 3.25 -14.48 -11.08
CA ASP A 282 3.88 -14.87 -9.80
C ASP A 282 2.89 -14.68 -8.63
N CYS A 283 2.11 -13.60 -8.64
CA CYS A 283 1.07 -13.35 -7.65
C CYS A 283 -0.02 -14.45 -7.71
N LEU A 284 -0.49 -14.78 -8.92
CA LEU A 284 -1.47 -15.84 -9.14
C LEU A 284 -0.93 -17.19 -8.69
N ALA A 285 0.29 -17.54 -9.07
CA ALA A 285 0.93 -18.80 -8.69
C ALA A 285 1.10 -18.92 -7.17
N TRP A 286 1.43 -17.82 -6.49
CA TRP A 286 1.52 -17.79 -5.03
C TRP A 286 0.15 -18.02 -4.36
N LEU A 287 -0.90 -17.41 -4.90
CA LEU A 287 -2.28 -17.59 -4.42
C LEU A 287 -2.78 -19.00 -4.68
N ASP A 288 -2.60 -19.55 -5.91
CA ASP A 288 -3.07 -20.89 -6.29
C ASP A 288 -2.42 -22.02 -5.49
N LYS A 289 -1.21 -21.84 -4.96
CA LYS A 289 -0.56 -22.80 -4.05
C LYS A 289 -1.22 -22.88 -2.67
N ARG A 290 -2.13 -21.96 -2.33
CA ARG A 290 -2.73 -21.80 -1.00
C ARG A 290 -4.25 -22.00 -0.97
N ASN A 291 -4.85 -22.32 -2.14
CA ASN A 291 -6.30 -22.54 -2.32
C ASN A 291 -6.65 -23.93 -2.83
#